data_dfb71d8ca3182ad33154ffe4af1bbbe7
#
_entry.id   dfb71d8ca3182ad33154ffe4af1bbbe7
#
_cell.length_a   1.000
_cell.length_b   1.000
_cell.length_c   1.000
_cell.angle_alpha   90.00
_cell.angle_beta   90.00
_cell.angle_gamma   90.00
#
_symmetry.space_group_name_H-M   'P 1'
#
loop_
_entity.id
_entity.type
_entity.pdbx_description
1 polymer ?
#
loop_
_entity_poly.entity_id
_entity_poly.type
_entity_poly.pdbx_seq_one_letter_code
_entity_poly.pdbx_strand_id
1 'polypeptide(L)'
;MPWHTVLEFLLHTTTKIGAVFMENNATNPDVLERFLRYVQINTQSEDANCDQVPSSTVQFDLANILAEELRELGATDAHVTEHAYVCAHIPASAGAENKPALGLIAHLDTTEAAPGAGVKPHIVHYEGGDLVCGTVDGKPVAMSTAKLPALNDLVGEDLVCSDGTTLLGADDKAGVAE
;
A
#
# COMPACT_ATOMS: atom_id res chain seq x y z
N MET A 1 -14.50 13.51 -19.89
CA MET A 1 -13.82 13.99 -18.70
C MET A 1 -12.35 14.21 -19.04
N PRO A 2 -11.74 15.33 -18.74
CA PRO A 2 -10.36 15.60 -19.13
C PRO A 2 -9.39 14.77 -18.28
N TRP A 3 -8.33 14.31 -18.89
CA TRP A 3 -7.24 13.49 -18.32
C TRP A 3 -6.53 14.11 -17.08
N HIS A 4 -6.75 15.39 -16.81
CA HIS A 4 -6.21 16.11 -15.67
C HIS A 4 -6.68 15.57 -14.31
N THR A 5 -7.91 15.04 -14.21
CA THR A 5 -8.47 14.56 -12.93
C THR A 5 -7.84 13.25 -12.48
N VAL A 6 -7.47 12.37 -13.42
CA VAL A 6 -6.81 11.09 -13.10
C VAL A 6 -5.34 11.32 -12.70
N LEU A 7 -4.68 12.31 -13.31
CA LEU A 7 -3.29 12.64 -12.99
C LEU A 7 -3.16 13.34 -11.63
N GLU A 8 -4.15 14.16 -11.23
CA GLU A 8 -4.19 14.76 -9.89
C GLU A 8 -4.41 13.72 -8.80
N PHE A 9 -5.23 12.69 -9.04
CA PHE A 9 -5.42 11.58 -8.11
C PHE A 9 -4.13 10.78 -7.90
N LEU A 10 -3.41 10.45 -8.98
CA LEU A 10 -2.11 9.75 -8.92
C LEU A 10 -1.01 10.62 -8.27
N LEU A 11 -0.98 11.94 -8.53
CA LEU A 11 0.00 12.85 -7.93
C LEU A 11 -0.24 13.11 -6.44
N HIS A 12 -1.47 13.00 -5.94
CA HIS A 12 -1.75 13.10 -4.51
C HIS A 12 -1.34 11.86 -3.73
N THR A 13 -1.39 10.68 -4.33
CA THR A 13 -1.01 9.42 -3.69
C THR A 13 0.49 9.16 -3.69
N THR A 14 1.24 9.62 -4.70
CA THR A 14 2.68 9.30 -4.84
C THR A 14 3.63 10.19 -4.03
N THR A 15 3.17 11.27 -3.42
CA THR A 15 4.07 12.23 -2.75
C THR A 15 4.17 12.06 -1.23
N LYS A 16 3.45 11.10 -0.64
CA LYS A 16 3.45 10.89 0.83
C LYS A 16 4.18 9.60 1.19
N ILE A 17 5.49 9.68 1.18
CA ILE A 17 6.39 8.56 1.53
C ILE A 17 6.20 8.18 2.99
N GLY A 18 5.70 6.98 3.26
CA GLY A 18 5.73 6.31 4.55
C GLY A 18 4.58 6.59 5.52
N ALA A 19 3.61 7.43 5.16
CA ALA A 19 2.38 7.61 5.94
C ALA A 19 1.17 7.49 5.01
N VAL A 20 0.23 6.62 5.35
CA VAL A 20 -1.06 6.53 4.66
C VAL A 20 -1.99 7.54 5.31
N PHE A 21 -2.50 8.47 4.52
CA PHE A 21 -3.46 9.46 4.94
C PHE A 21 -4.85 8.82 5.01
N MET A 22 -5.42 8.81 6.20
CA MET A 22 -6.79 8.35 6.42
C MET A 22 -7.70 9.57 6.51
N GLU A 23 -8.26 10.02 5.39
CA GLU A 23 -9.43 10.89 5.51
C GLU A 23 -10.54 10.13 6.25
N ASN A 24 -11.16 10.79 7.21
CA ASN A 24 -12.31 10.28 7.98
C ASN A 24 -13.55 10.14 7.07
N ASN A 25 -13.39 9.56 5.90
CA ASN A 25 -14.47 9.22 4.99
C ASN A 25 -15.00 7.85 5.37
N ALA A 26 -16.14 7.84 6.05
CA ALA A 26 -16.92 6.68 6.48
C ALA A 26 -17.37 5.74 5.33
N THR A 27 -16.69 5.75 4.20
CA THR A 27 -17.14 5.05 2.98
C THR A 27 -16.51 3.68 2.75
N ASN A 28 -15.38 3.35 3.40
CA ASN A 28 -14.87 1.98 3.34
C ASN A 28 -14.02 1.65 4.59
N PRO A 29 -14.62 1.17 5.70
CA PRO A 29 -13.89 0.79 6.92
C PRO A 29 -12.89 -0.36 6.68
N ASP A 30 -13.07 -1.13 5.60
CA ASP A 30 -12.25 -2.29 5.30
C ASP A 30 -10.85 -1.95 4.77
N VAL A 31 -10.63 -0.76 4.19
CA VAL A 31 -9.33 -0.40 3.58
C VAL A 31 -8.22 -0.36 4.63
N LEU A 32 -8.46 0.27 5.79
CA LEU A 32 -7.47 0.30 6.88
C LEU A 32 -7.14 -1.11 7.37
N GLU A 33 -8.17 -1.94 7.60
CA GLU A 33 -7.99 -3.29 8.08
C GLU A 33 -7.20 -4.15 7.07
N ARG A 34 -7.53 -4.07 5.78
CA ARG A 34 -6.78 -4.71 4.70
C ARG A 34 -5.34 -4.24 4.68
N PHE A 35 -5.13 -2.92 4.69
CA PHE A 35 -3.79 -2.34 4.66
C PHE A 35 -2.94 -2.82 5.85
N LEU A 36 -3.45 -2.74 7.08
CA LEU A 36 -2.74 -3.20 8.27
C LEU A 36 -2.38 -4.70 8.20
N ARG A 37 -3.22 -5.50 7.56
CA ARG A 37 -2.97 -6.93 7.35
C ARG A 37 -1.94 -7.17 6.25
N TYR A 38 -2.04 -6.47 5.11
CA TYR A 38 -1.14 -6.66 3.97
C TYR A 38 0.30 -6.22 4.26
N VAL A 39 0.50 -5.14 5.01
CA VAL A 39 1.86 -4.68 5.34
C VAL A 39 2.62 -5.67 6.23
N GLN A 40 1.94 -6.53 6.96
CA GLN A 40 2.56 -7.57 7.80
C GLN A 40 3.05 -8.78 6.98
N ILE A 41 2.58 -8.94 5.74
CA ILE A 41 3.00 -10.02 4.86
C ILE A 41 4.27 -9.57 4.12
N ASN A 42 5.33 -10.37 4.22
CA ASN A 42 6.57 -10.06 3.53
C ASN A 42 6.42 -10.22 2.01
N THR A 43 6.75 -9.17 1.26
CA THR A 43 6.75 -9.18 -0.21
C THR A 43 8.03 -8.53 -0.77
N GLN A 44 9.09 -8.53 0.03
CA GLN A 44 10.34 -7.89 -0.32
C GLN A 44 10.96 -8.53 -1.56
N SER A 45 11.37 -7.68 -2.50
CA SER A 45 12.15 -8.06 -3.67
C SER A 45 13.58 -8.40 -3.29
N GLU A 46 14.26 -9.18 -4.14
CA GLU A 46 15.67 -9.59 -3.96
C GLU A 46 16.48 -9.17 -5.18
N ASP A 47 17.35 -8.15 -5.04
CA ASP A 47 18.18 -7.66 -6.14
C ASP A 47 19.16 -8.72 -6.66
N ALA A 48 19.57 -9.65 -5.82
CA ALA A 48 20.40 -10.78 -6.21
C ALA A 48 19.74 -11.69 -7.26
N ASN A 49 18.41 -11.65 -7.36
CA ASN A 49 17.59 -12.46 -8.27
C ASN A 49 16.87 -11.60 -9.33
N CYS A 50 17.42 -10.45 -9.68
CA CYS A 50 16.79 -9.48 -10.59
C CYS A 50 16.55 -9.99 -12.02
N ASP A 51 17.10 -11.12 -12.40
CA ASP A 51 16.87 -11.85 -13.67
C ASP A 51 15.63 -12.77 -13.63
N GLN A 52 14.97 -12.88 -12.49
CA GLN A 52 13.76 -13.69 -12.27
C GLN A 52 12.55 -12.81 -11.96
N VAL A 53 11.36 -13.28 -12.31
CA VAL A 53 10.07 -12.65 -11.96
C VAL A 53 9.12 -13.72 -11.40
N PRO A 54 8.73 -13.62 -10.14
CA PRO A 54 9.18 -12.64 -9.15
C PRO A 54 10.63 -12.89 -8.71
N SER A 55 11.33 -11.83 -8.28
CA SER A 55 12.69 -11.97 -7.72
C SER A 55 12.69 -12.68 -6.36
N SER A 56 11.57 -12.73 -5.69
CA SER A 56 11.37 -13.43 -4.41
C SER A 56 10.05 -14.18 -4.37
N THR A 57 10.08 -15.45 -3.97
CA THR A 57 8.88 -16.31 -3.90
C THR A 57 7.94 -15.93 -2.78
N VAL A 58 8.37 -15.14 -1.77
CA VAL A 58 7.51 -14.66 -0.68
C VAL A 58 6.37 -13.75 -1.17
N GLN A 59 6.50 -13.19 -2.37
CA GLN A 59 5.46 -12.37 -2.99
C GLN A 59 4.19 -13.16 -3.29
N PHE A 60 4.29 -14.48 -3.48
CA PHE A 60 3.12 -15.34 -3.68
C PHE A 60 2.19 -15.40 -2.45
N ASP A 61 2.72 -15.16 -1.23
CA ASP A 61 1.91 -15.23 -0.01
C ASP A 61 0.81 -14.17 -0.05
N LEU A 62 1.15 -12.91 -0.36
CA LEU A 62 0.15 -11.85 -0.51
C LEU A 62 -0.67 -12.06 -1.79
N ALA A 63 -0.04 -12.42 -2.90
CA ALA A 63 -0.74 -12.62 -4.18
C ALA A 63 -1.90 -13.61 -4.07
N ASN A 64 -1.70 -14.74 -3.37
CA ASN A 64 -2.74 -15.75 -3.19
C ASN A 64 -3.90 -15.22 -2.34
N ILE A 65 -3.61 -14.49 -1.26
CA ILE A 65 -4.65 -13.86 -0.41
C ILE A 65 -5.48 -12.88 -1.25
N LEU A 66 -4.84 -12.03 -2.03
CA LEU A 66 -5.55 -11.05 -2.87
C LEU A 66 -6.43 -11.71 -3.93
N ALA A 67 -5.98 -12.80 -4.55
CA ALA A 67 -6.80 -13.53 -5.51
C ALA A 67 -8.06 -14.14 -4.86
N GLU A 68 -7.98 -14.59 -3.61
CA GLU A 68 -9.12 -15.08 -2.83
C GLU A 68 -10.09 -13.93 -2.49
N GLU A 69 -9.57 -12.83 -1.96
CA GLU A 69 -10.37 -11.67 -1.58
C GLU A 69 -11.06 -11.03 -2.79
N LEU A 70 -10.40 -10.96 -3.95
CA LEU A 70 -11.02 -10.49 -5.19
C LEU A 70 -12.20 -11.37 -5.62
N ARG A 71 -12.12 -12.70 -5.42
CA ARG A 71 -13.25 -13.60 -5.68
C ARG A 71 -14.39 -13.34 -4.70
N GLU A 72 -14.09 -13.14 -3.43
CA GLU A 72 -15.10 -12.82 -2.40
C GLU A 72 -15.80 -11.48 -2.68
N LEU A 73 -15.08 -10.51 -3.24
CA LEU A 73 -15.61 -9.24 -3.70
C LEU A 73 -16.42 -9.33 -5.01
N GLY A 74 -16.49 -10.52 -5.61
CA GLY A 74 -17.30 -10.78 -6.81
C GLY A 74 -16.56 -10.53 -8.13
N ALA A 75 -15.23 -10.37 -8.10
CA ALA A 75 -14.43 -10.32 -9.32
C ALA A 75 -14.42 -11.69 -10.01
N THR A 76 -14.44 -11.67 -11.34
CA THR A 76 -14.33 -12.88 -12.17
C THR A 76 -12.89 -13.10 -12.61
N ASP A 77 -12.55 -14.34 -12.92
CA ASP A 77 -11.24 -14.76 -13.44
C ASP A 77 -10.06 -14.35 -12.53
N ALA A 78 -10.31 -14.18 -11.21
CA ALA A 78 -9.26 -13.85 -10.28
C ALA A 78 -8.25 -15.01 -10.16
N HIS A 79 -6.99 -14.74 -10.51
CA HIS A 79 -5.93 -15.74 -10.51
C HIS A 79 -4.56 -15.10 -10.28
N VAL A 80 -3.61 -15.92 -9.82
CA VAL A 80 -2.20 -15.55 -9.69
C VAL A 80 -1.42 -16.19 -10.84
N THR A 81 -0.62 -15.40 -11.53
CA THR A 81 0.25 -15.90 -12.59
C THR A 81 1.55 -16.50 -12.03
N GLU A 82 2.34 -17.17 -12.87
CA GLU A 82 3.69 -17.67 -12.52
C GLU A 82 4.67 -16.56 -12.11
N HIS A 83 4.34 -15.30 -12.41
CA HIS A 83 5.13 -14.12 -12.06
C HIS A 83 4.59 -13.38 -10.83
N ALA A 84 3.72 -14.01 -10.03
CA ALA A 84 3.03 -13.43 -8.88
C ALA A 84 2.14 -12.20 -9.23
N TYR A 85 1.75 -12.04 -10.50
CA TYR A 85 0.73 -11.04 -10.84
C TYR A 85 -0.64 -11.56 -10.45
N VAL A 86 -1.39 -10.75 -9.73
CA VAL A 86 -2.80 -11.00 -9.44
C VAL A 86 -3.63 -10.29 -10.49
N CYS A 87 -4.41 -11.04 -11.23
CA CYS A 87 -5.29 -10.51 -12.26
C CYS A 87 -6.73 -10.87 -11.93
N ALA A 88 -7.64 -9.93 -12.15
CA ALA A 88 -9.07 -10.14 -11.99
C ALA A 88 -9.86 -9.21 -12.91
N HIS A 89 -11.11 -9.52 -13.14
CA HIS A 89 -12.03 -8.73 -13.93
C HIS A 89 -13.29 -8.41 -13.13
N ILE A 90 -13.70 -7.15 -13.15
CA ILE A 90 -15.00 -6.73 -12.64
C ILE A 90 -15.90 -6.50 -13.86
N PRO A 91 -17.01 -7.27 -14.01
CA PRO A 91 -17.92 -7.13 -15.14
C PRO A 91 -18.50 -5.71 -15.22
N ALA A 92 -18.77 -5.27 -16.44
CA ALA A 92 -19.41 -3.98 -16.65
C ALA A 92 -20.77 -3.92 -15.97
N SER A 93 -21.11 -2.75 -15.42
CA SER A 93 -22.47 -2.48 -14.94
C SER A 93 -23.47 -2.54 -16.10
N ALA A 94 -24.73 -2.87 -15.78
CA ALA A 94 -25.79 -2.95 -16.78
C ALA A 94 -25.91 -1.66 -17.62
N GLY A 95 -25.86 -1.79 -18.94
CA GLY A 95 -25.86 -0.68 -19.90
C GLY A 95 -24.48 -0.05 -20.17
N ALA A 96 -23.41 -0.57 -19.56
CA ALA A 96 -22.03 -0.10 -19.78
C ALA A 96 -21.16 -1.13 -20.53
N GLU A 97 -21.73 -2.21 -21.05
CA GLU A 97 -21.02 -3.36 -21.67
C GLU A 97 -20.18 -2.95 -22.89
N ASN A 98 -20.56 -1.87 -23.56
CA ASN A 98 -19.85 -1.32 -24.73
C ASN A 98 -18.93 -0.13 -24.39
N LYS A 99 -18.72 0.15 -23.10
CA LYS A 99 -17.77 1.21 -22.69
C LYS A 99 -16.35 0.65 -22.65
N PRO A 100 -15.33 1.51 -22.84
CA PRO A 100 -13.94 1.10 -22.64
C PRO A 100 -13.72 0.58 -21.22
N ALA A 101 -12.94 -0.49 -21.09
CA ALA A 101 -12.50 -1.00 -19.79
C ALA A 101 -11.51 -0.02 -19.14
N LEU A 102 -11.59 0.12 -17.83
CA LEU A 102 -10.60 0.80 -17.01
C LEU A 102 -9.68 -0.26 -16.38
N GLY A 103 -8.37 -0.08 -16.51
CA GLY A 103 -7.38 -0.88 -15.81
C GLY A 103 -6.90 -0.15 -14.56
N LEU A 104 -6.89 -0.86 -13.42
CA LEU A 104 -6.25 -0.41 -12.17
C LEU A 104 -5.03 -1.28 -11.93
N ILE A 105 -3.93 -0.68 -11.48
CA ILE A 105 -2.65 -1.36 -11.25
C ILE A 105 -2.08 -0.86 -9.93
N ALA A 106 -1.67 -1.79 -9.08
CA ALA A 106 -0.91 -1.55 -7.86
C ALA A 106 0.15 -2.65 -7.73
N HIS A 107 1.36 -2.32 -7.22
CA HIS A 107 2.41 -3.32 -7.07
C HIS A 107 2.44 -3.94 -5.67
N LEU A 108 2.77 -5.23 -5.59
CA LEU A 108 2.81 -6.00 -4.34
C LEU A 108 4.13 -5.87 -3.60
N ASP A 109 5.22 -5.79 -4.37
CA ASP A 109 6.56 -5.89 -3.83
C ASP A 109 6.97 -4.66 -3.04
N THR A 110 7.92 -4.87 -2.15
CA THR A 110 8.60 -3.79 -1.43
C THR A 110 10.11 -3.86 -1.72
N THR A 111 10.77 -2.70 -1.65
CA THR A 111 12.21 -2.59 -1.88
C THR A 111 13.02 -3.35 -0.82
N GLU A 112 14.20 -3.83 -1.19
CA GLU A 112 15.17 -4.41 -0.24
C GLU A 112 16.04 -3.37 0.51
N ALA A 113 15.84 -2.07 0.24
CA ALA A 113 16.61 -0.99 0.90
C ALA A 113 16.40 -0.94 2.42
N ALA A 114 15.31 -1.51 2.93
CA ALA A 114 15.06 -1.70 4.34
C ALA A 114 14.29 -3.01 4.56
N PRO A 115 14.40 -3.67 5.74
CA PRO A 115 13.70 -4.92 6.00
C PRO A 115 12.19 -4.82 5.76
N GLY A 116 11.64 -5.73 4.97
CA GLY A 116 10.20 -5.83 4.67
C GLY A 116 9.49 -6.94 5.44
N ALA A 117 10.22 -7.74 6.23
CA ALA A 117 9.65 -8.81 7.04
C ALA A 117 9.45 -8.37 8.50
N GLY A 118 8.38 -8.88 9.14
CA GLY A 118 8.12 -8.60 10.55
C GLY A 118 7.63 -7.18 10.84
N VAL A 119 6.97 -6.58 9.89
CA VAL A 119 6.38 -5.23 10.02
C VAL A 119 5.36 -5.21 11.17
N LYS A 120 5.47 -4.21 12.04
CA LYS A 120 4.57 -3.97 13.17
C LYS A 120 3.87 -2.63 12.98
N PRO A 121 2.78 -2.62 12.19
CA PRO A 121 2.06 -1.39 11.93
C PRO A 121 1.31 -0.94 13.19
N HIS A 122 1.25 0.37 13.41
CA HIS A 122 0.44 0.98 14.46
C HIS A 122 0.00 2.39 14.04
N ILE A 123 -1.02 2.88 14.71
CA ILE A 123 -1.59 4.19 14.42
C ILE A 123 -1.04 5.21 15.42
N VAL A 124 -0.62 6.37 14.91
CA VAL A 124 -0.17 7.52 15.68
C VAL A 124 -1.05 8.70 15.37
N HIS A 125 -1.73 9.26 16.37
CA HIS A 125 -2.38 10.56 16.22
C HIS A 125 -1.31 11.64 16.17
N TYR A 126 -1.22 12.35 15.04
CA TYR A 126 -0.13 13.28 14.81
C TYR A 126 -0.50 14.70 15.25
N GLU A 127 0.16 15.17 16.31
CA GLU A 127 -0.08 16.51 16.89
C GLU A 127 0.89 17.59 16.36
N GLY A 128 1.76 17.24 15.40
CA GLY A 128 2.76 18.15 14.82
C GLY A 128 4.18 17.90 15.34
N GLY A 129 5.15 18.59 14.75
CA GLY A 129 6.57 18.39 15.03
C GLY A 129 7.17 17.18 14.33
N ASP A 130 8.24 16.58 14.89
CA ASP A 130 8.80 15.36 14.33
C ASP A 130 7.91 14.16 14.68
N LEU A 131 7.54 13.35 13.67
CA LEU A 131 6.71 12.15 13.85
C LEU A 131 7.55 11.01 14.39
N VAL A 132 7.36 10.65 15.66
CA VAL A 132 8.03 9.50 16.29
C VAL A 132 7.28 8.23 15.93
N CYS A 133 7.89 7.36 15.11
CA CYS A 133 7.33 6.09 14.68
C CYS A 133 7.59 4.94 15.66
N GLY A 134 8.67 5.00 16.43
CA GLY A 134 9.06 3.93 17.35
C GLY A 134 10.35 4.21 18.09
N THR A 135 10.87 3.15 18.72
CA THR A 135 12.14 3.23 19.47
C THR A 135 12.98 2.00 19.15
N VAL A 136 14.21 2.22 18.68
CA VAL A 136 15.18 1.15 18.40
C VAL A 136 16.42 1.39 19.27
N ASP A 137 16.83 0.37 20.02
CA ASP A 137 17.95 0.44 20.98
C ASP A 137 17.85 1.62 21.96
N GLY A 138 16.64 1.92 22.43
CA GLY A 138 16.36 3.02 23.35
C GLY A 138 16.40 4.43 22.72
N LYS A 139 16.53 4.53 21.40
CA LYS A 139 16.54 5.82 20.67
C LYS A 139 15.26 5.95 19.83
N PRO A 140 14.62 7.12 19.84
CA PRO A 140 13.47 7.35 19.00
C PRO A 140 13.84 7.27 17.52
N VAL A 141 13.00 6.59 16.72
CA VAL A 141 13.03 6.65 15.26
C VAL A 141 11.93 7.62 14.83
N ALA A 142 12.34 8.72 14.23
CA ALA A 142 11.41 9.80 13.89
C ALA A 142 11.62 10.30 12.46
N MET A 143 10.52 10.69 11.83
CA MET A 143 10.53 11.45 10.58
C MET A 143 10.49 12.94 10.91
N SER A 144 11.54 13.66 10.49
CA SER A 144 11.67 15.09 10.80
C SER A 144 10.91 15.94 9.79
N THR A 145 10.14 16.91 10.29
CA THR A 145 9.46 17.92 9.48
C THR A 145 10.44 18.76 8.64
N ALA A 146 11.69 18.91 9.08
CA ALA A 146 12.73 19.58 8.30
C ALA A 146 13.12 18.82 7.02
N LYS A 147 13.03 17.47 7.04
CA LYS A 147 13.29 16.60 5.88
C LYS A 147 12.03 16.27 5.09
N LEU A 148 10.89 16.24 5.76
CA LEU A 148 9.57 15.91 5.20
C LEU A 148 8.56 17.01 5.57
N PRO A 149 8.63 18.18 4.91
CA PRO A 149 7.72 19.30 5.21
C PRO A 149 6.24 18.99 5.07
N ALA A 150 5.88 17.99 4.23
CA ALA A 150 4.51 17.54 4.05
C ALA A 150 3.85 17.01 5.35
N LEU A 151 4.64 16.65 6.38
CA LEU A 151 4.09 16.31 7.69
C LEU A 151 3.31 17.48 8.31
N ASN A 152 3.65 18.73 8.02
CA ASN A 152 2.94 19.88 8.56
C ASN A 152 1.47 19.96 8.08
N ASP A 153 1.16 19.37 6.94
CA ASP A 153 -0.19 19.32 6.37
C ASP A 153 -1.04 18.19 6.99
N LEU A 154 -0.43 17.34 7.82
CA LEU A 154 -1.04 16.16 8.42
C LEU A 154 -1.34 16.32 9.93
N VAL A 155 -1.19 17.52 10.46
CA VAL A 155 -1.47 17.78 11.89
C VAL A 155 -2.95 17.55 12.19
N GLY A 156 -3.23 16.73 13.21
CA GLY A 156 -4.58 16.31 13.60
C GLY A 156 -5.05 15.03 12.93
N GLU A 157 -4.24 14.41 12.06
CA GLU A 157 -4.59 13.16 11.38
C GLU A 157 -4.01 11.93 12.09
N ASP A 158 -4.63 10.78 11.85
CA ASP A 158 -4.14 9.49 12.29
C ASP A 158 -3.24 8.89 11.20
N LEU A 159 -1.98 8.62 11.55
CA LEU A 159 -0.96 8.13 10.63
C LEU A 159 -0.60 6.68 10.95
N VAL A 160 -0.53 5.80 9.95
CA VAL A 160 0.00 4.46 10.14
C VAL A 160 1.52 4.49 10.02
N CYS A 161 2.20 3.97 11.04
CA CYS A 161 3.66 3.86 11.10
C CYS A 161 4.09 2.40 11.29
N SER A 162 5.33 2.07 10.89
CA SER A 162 6.03 0.90 11.42
C SER A 162 6.73 1.27 12.72
N ASP A 163 7.25 0.27 13.47
CA ASP A 163 7.99 0.50 14.73
C ASP A 163 9.40 1.11 14.53
N GLY A 164 9.78 1.42 13.30
CA GLY A 164 11.07 1.96 12.93
C GLY A 164 12.15 0.90 12.67
N THR A 165 11.87 -0.39 12.86
CA THR A 165 12.80 -1.48 12.55
C THR A 165 12.66 -1.99 11.11
N THR A 166 11.52 -1.73 10.48
CA THR A 166 11.19 -2.19 9.13
C THR A 166 10.64 -1.06 8.26
N LEU A 167 10.62 -1.29 6.96
CA LEU A 167 9.77 -0.53 6.05
C LEU A 167 8.29 -0.76 6.44
N LEU A 168 7.42 0.25 6.28
CA LEU A 168 5.98 0.03 6.42
C LEU A 168 5.41 -0.71 5.19
N GLY A 169 5.89 -0.38 4.00
CA GLY A 169 5.41 -0.96 2.74
C GLY A 169 4.10 -0.33 2.24
N ALA A 170 3.84 0.93 2.62
CA ALA A 170 2.66 1.65 2.13
C ALA A 170 2.68 1.86 0.62
N ASP A 171 3.86 1.99 0.04
CA ASP A 171 4.12 2.00 -1.39
C ASP A 171 4.44 0.55 -1.85
N ASP A 172 3.51 -0.17 -2.49
CA ASP A 172 2.16 0.31 -2.87
C ASP A 172 1.01 -0.53 -2.26
N LYS A 173 1.22 -1.12 -1.08
CA LYS A 173 0.17 -1.91 -0.40
C LYS A 173 -1.04 -1.07 0.02
N ALA A 174 -0.90 0.26 0.07
CA ALA A 174 -2.05 1.13 0.26
C ALA A 174 -2.97 1.13 -0.97
N GLY A 175 -2.39 1.27 -2.17
CA GLY A 175 -3.15 1.14 -3.40
C GLY A 175 -3.71 -0.27 -3.64
N VAL A 176 -3.02 -1.31 -3.14
CA VAL A 176 -3.54 -2.69 -3.18
C VAL A 176 -4.76 -2.86 -2.27
N ALA A 177 -4.83 -2.14 -1.14
CA ALA A 177 -5.93 -2.25 -0.17
C ALA A 177 -7.20 -1.51 -0.61
N GLU A 178 -7.06 -0.47 -1.43
CA GLU A 178 -8.18 0.30 -2.02
C GLU A 178 -8.95 -0.51 -3.07
#